data_b728eda98cd59bc1cbf28133663682de
#
_entry.id   b728eda98cd59bc1cbf28133663682de
#
_cell.length_a   1.000
_cell.length_b   1.000
_cell.length_c   1.000
_cell.angle_alpha   90.00
_cell.angle_beta   90.00
_cell.angle_gamma   90.00
#
_symmetry.space_group_name_H-M   'P 1'
#
loop_
_entity.id
_entity.type
_entity.pdbx_description
1 polymer ?
#
loop_
_entity_poly.entity_id
_entity_poly.type
_entity_poly.pdbx_seq_one_letter_code
_entity_poly.pdbx_strand_id
1 'polypeptide(L)'
;MNLLSLLEHLEYKCLQGSTDQEVSSVVYDSRKVEEGSLFICIRGAVVDGHKFVPDVVAKGARTLIVEEPVEAPSDVTVIQVKDTRYAMAFISAAWFGHPAEKLKT
;
A
#
# COMPACT_ATOMS: atom_id res chain seq x y z
N MET A 1 -8.64 5.73 6.58
CA MET A 1 -8.06 4.80 7.55
C MET A 1 -6.58 5.10 7.71
N ASN A 2 -6.06 5.08 8.91
CA ASN A 2 -4.66 5.39 9.15
C ASN A 2 -3.76 4.26 8.67
N LEU A 3 -2.65 4.60 8.02
CA LEU A 3 -1.71 3.62 7.48
C LEU A 3 -1.19 2.67 8.57
N LEU A 4 -0.90 3.18 9.74
CA LEU A 4 -0.40 2.36 10.83
C LEU A 4 -1.37 1.25 11.19
N SER A 5 -2.67 1.53 11.14
CA SER A 5 -3.69 0.51 11.41
C SER A 5 -3.66 -0.61 10.39
N LEU A 6 -3.34 -0.28 9.14
CA LEU A 6 -3.25 -1.28 8.08
C LEU A 6 -2.01 -2.16 8.22
N LEU A 7 -0.96 -1.64 8.84
CA LEU A 7 0.30 -2.34 8.99
C LEU A 7 0.46 -3.03 10.35
N GLU A 8 -0.52 -2.91 11.22
CA GLU A 8 -0.44 -3.29 12.62
C GLU A 8 0.07 -4.72 12.86
N HIS A 9 -0.34 -5.64 12.04
CA HIS A 9 0.04 -7.04 12.20
C HIS A 9 1.06 -7.53 11.17
N LEU A 10 1.68 -6.60 10.44
CA LEU A 10 2.67 -6.94 9.43
C LEU A 10 4.06 -6.62 9.90
N GLU A 11 5.02 -7.43 9.45
CA GLU A 11 6.42 -7.06 9.57
C GLU A 11 6.75 -6.18 8.39
N TYR A 12 7.25 -5.00 8.66
CA TYR A 12 7.56 -4.05 7.60
C TYR A 12 8.73 -3.16 8.00
N LYS A 13 9.29 -2.50 7.00
CA LYS A 13 10.31 -1.50 7.22
C LYS A 13 9.91 -0.23 6.48
N CYS A 14 9.84 0.88 7.20
CA CYS A 14 9.53 2.17 6.58
C CYS A 14 10.82 2.72 5.97
N LEU A 15 10.90 2.76 4.67
CA LEU A 15 12.09 3.23 3.95
C LEU A 15 12.13 4.74 3.85
N GLN A 16 10.97 5.38 3.74
CA GLN A 16 10.86 6.83 3.75
C GLN A 16 9.43 7.22 4.09
N GLY A 17 9.25 8.46 4.47
CA GLY A 17 7.94 8.99 4.82
C GLY A 17 7.55 8.62 6.23
N SER A 18 6.25 8.54 6.48
CA SER A 18 5.71 8.29 7.79
C SER A 18 4.54 7.32 7.73
N THR A 19 4.44 6.47 8.76
CA THR A 19 3.27 5.58 8.89
C THR A 19 2.07 6.32 9.48
N ASP A 20 2.27 7.55 9.92
CA ASP A 20 1.21 8.36 10.50
C ASP A 20 0.57 9.20 9.41
N GLN A 21 -0.19 8.56 8.54
CA GLN A 21 -0.91 9.27 7.49
C GLN A 21 -2.18 8.53 7.12
N GLU A 22 -3.09 9.26 6.52
CA GLU A 22 -4.37 8.73 6.12
C GLU A 22 -4.28 8.04 4.76
N VAL A 23 -4.95 6.91 4.62
CA VAL A 23 -5.04 6.17 3.36
C VAL A 23 -6.47 6.31 2.85
N SER A 24 -6.61 6.83 1.63
CA SER A 24 -7.93 7.05 1.05
C SER A 24 -8.47 5.80 0.35
N SER A 25 -7.58 4.96 -0.18
CA SER A 25 -7.98 3.70 -0.80
C SER A 25 -6.79 2.76 -0.87
N VAL A 26 -7.08 1.48 -0.97
CA VAL A 26 -6.06 0.43 -1.10
C VAL A 26 -6.24 -0.19 -2.49
N VAL A 27 -5.21 -0.10 -3.31
CA VAL A 27 -5.26 -0.60 -4.67
C VAL A 27 -4.00 -1.38 -5.01
N TYR A 28 -4.10 -2.29 -5.95
CA TYR A 28 -2.96 -3.01 -6.48
C TYR A 28 -2.93 -2.96 -8.01
N ASP A 29 -3.82 -2.18 -8.60
CA ASP A 29 -3.90 -1.98 -10.04
C ASP A 29 -3.59 -0.50 -10.30
N SER A 30 -2.51 -0.24 -11.07
CA SER A 30 -2.08 1.11 -11.35
C SER A 30 -3.15 1.97 -12.03
N ARG A 31 -4.10 1.33 -12.69
CA ARG A 31 -5.18 2.05 -13.37
C ARG A 31 -6.23 2.58 -12.42
N LYS A 32 -6.25 2.08 -11.19
CA LYS A 32 -7.26 2.46 -10.19
C LYS A 32 -6.72 3.41 -9.14
N VAL A 33 -5.48 3.84 -9.28
CA VAL A 33 -4.86 4.76 -8.33
C VAL A 33 -5.53 6.11 -8.39
N GLU A 34 -5.78 6.68 -7.22
CA GLU A 34 -6.30 8.04 -7.09
C GLU A 34 -5.53 8.75 -5.99
N GLU A 35 -5.81 10.00 -5.77
CA GLU A 35 -5.07 10.79 -4.79
C GLU A 35 -5.21 10.19 -3.39
N GLY A 36 -4.07 10.01 -2.73
CA GLY A 36 -4.04 9.45 -1.39
C GLY A 36 -4.07 7.94 -1.34
N SER A 37 -4.05 7.25 -2.49
CA SER A 37 -4.09 5.80 -2.53
C SER A 37 -2.84 5.16 -1.94
N LEU A 38 -3.04 3.98 -1.35
CA LEU A 38 -1.95 3.06 -1.02
C LEU A 38 -1.87 2.06 -2.16
N PHE A 39 -0.73 2.02 -2.82
CA PHE A 39 -0.50 1.10 -3.93
C PHE A 39 0.40 -0.05 -3.50
N ILE A 40 -0.04 -1.27 -3.75
CA ILE A 40 0.72 -2.48 -3.41
C ILE A 40 1.41 -2.98 -4.67
N CYS A 41 2.74 -3.02 -4.64
CA CYS A 41 3.54 -3.45 -5.78
C CYS A 41 3.63 -4.98 -5.79
N ILE A 42 2.72 -5.61 -6.51
CA ILE A 42 2.69 -7.06 -6.62
C ILE A 42 3.67 -7.51 -7.68
N ARG A 43 4.56 -8.41 -7.32
CA ARG A 43 5.49 -8.99 -8.27
C ARG A 43 4.85 -10.20 -8.93
N GLY A 44 4.38 -10.01 -10.15
CA GLY A 44 3.74 -11.07 -10.93
C GLY A 44 4.72 -11.81 -11.81
N ALA A 45 4.22 -12.88 -12.46
CA ALA A 45 5.04 -13.68 -13.36
C ALA A 45 5.43 -12.92 -14.64
N VAL A 46 4.55 -12.04 -15.09
CA VAL A 46 4.74 -11.30 -16.34
C VAL A 46 5.10 -9.86 -16.10
N VAL A 47 4.44 -9.24 -15.11
CA VAL A 47 4.59 -7.82 -14.82
C VAL A 47 4.94 -7.65 -13.35
N ASP A 48 5.95 -6.83 -13.10
CA ASP A 48 6.36 -6.47 -11.74
C ASP A 48 5.72 -5.12 -11.40
N GLY A 49 4.88 -5.10 -10.38
CA GLY A 49 4.20 -3.88 -9.95
C GLY A 49 5.16 -2.76 -9.57
N HIS A 50 6.40 -3.08 -9.21
CA HIS A 50 7.40 -2.07 -8.88
C HIS A 50 7.71 -1.15 -10.07
N LYS A 51 7.47 -1.61 -11.28
CA LYS A 51 7.70 -0.80 -12.48
C LYS A 51 6.70 0.34 -12.60
N PHE A 52 5.58 0.24 -11.92
CA PHE A 52 4.54 1.25 -12.02
C PHE A 52 4.69 2.37 -11.00
N VAL A 53 5.73 2.33 -10.16
CA VAL A 53 5.91 3.33 -9.11
C VAL A 53 5.86 4.77 -9.64
N PRO A 54 6.62 5.14 -10.70
CA PRO A 54 6.55 6.52 -11.18
C PRO A 54 5.15 6.89 -11.67
N ASP A 55 4.47 5.93 -12.31
CA ASP A 55 3.15 6.17 -12.87
C ASP A 55 2.10 6.37 -11.77
N VAL A 56 2.11 5.50 -10.76
CA VAL A 56 1.12 5.60 -9.69
C VAL A 56 1.35 6.83 -8.82
N VAL A 57 2.60 7.20 -8.63
CA VAL A 57 2.93 8.41 -7.89
C VAL A 57 2.41 9.63 -8.64
N ALA A 58 2.55 9.65 -9.96
CA ALA A 58 2.01 10.73 -10.78
C ALA A 58 0.50 10.81 -10.71
N LYS A 59 -0.16 9.68 -10.44
CA LYS A 59 -1.62 9.63 -10.30
C LYS A 59 -2.11 9.99 -8.91
N GLY A 60 -1.20 10.14 -7.96
CA GLY A 60 -1.57 10.58 -6.62
C GLY A 60 -1.34 9.59 -5.51
N ALA A 61 -0.74 8.44 -5.79
CA ALA A 61 -0.41 7.47 -4.74
C ALA A 61 0.54 8.10 -3.73
N ARG A 62 0.23 7.95 -2.46
CA ARG A 62 1.04 8.53 -1.38
C ARG A 62 1.74 7.47 -0.54
N THR A 63 1.36 6.22 -0.68
CA THR A 63 1.96 5.12 0.05
C THR A 63 2.22 3.98 -0.91
N LEU A 64 3.42 3.41 -0.82
CA LEU A 64 3.81 2.27 -1.65
C LEU A 64 4.20 1.12 -0.74
N ILE A 65 3.65 -0.06 -1.01
CA ILE A 65 4.04 -1.30 -0.33
C ILE A 65 4.88 -2.08 -1.32
N VAL A 66 6.15 -2.30 -0.99
CA VAL A 66 7.13 -2.86 -1.92
C VAL A 66 7.87 -4.04 -1.30
N GLU A 67 8.48 -4.87 -2.14
CA GLU A 67 9.36 -5.95 -1.67
C GLU A 67 10.83 -5.54 -1.73
N GLU A 68 11.12 -4.48 -2.48
CA GLU A 68 12.47 -3.96 -2.59
C GLU A 68 12.43 -2.44 -2.59
N PRO A 69 13.53 -1.78 -2.23
CA PRO A 69 13.56 -0.31 -2.24
C PRO A 69 13.29 0.24 -3.63
N VAL A 70 12.51 1.31 -3.68
CA VAL A 70 12.19 1.99 -4.93
C VAL A 70 12.43 3.48 -4.76
N GLU A 71 12.61 4.18 -5.86
CA GLU A 71 12.74 5.63 -5.84
C GLU A 71 11.36 6.25 -5.89
N ALA A 72 11.11 7.19 -4.99
CA ALA A 72 9.85 7.92 -4.93
C ALA A 72 10.11 9.31 -4.36
N PRO A 73 9.22 10.29 -4.65
CA PRO A 73 9.34 11.62 -4.05
C PRO A 73 9.28 11.56 -2.53
N SER A 74 9.88 12.56 -1.88
CA SER A 74 9.97 12.57 -0.42
C SER A 74 8.61 12.64 0.28
N ASP A 75 7.58 13.08 -0.43
CA ASP A 75 6.22 13.14 0.13
C ASP A 75 5.46 11.83 0.01
N VAL A 76 6.09 10.80 -0.55
CA VAL A 76 5.52 9.47 -0.68
C VAL A 76 6.14 8.55 0.37
N THR A 77 5.30 7.80 1.08
CA THR A 77 5.77 6.83 2.06
C THR A 77 6.05 5.50 1.36
N VAL A 78 7.23 4.93 1.60
CA VAL A 78 7.61 3.64 1.03
C VAL A 78 7.80 2.64 2.17
N ILE A 79 7.01 1.57 2.12
CA ILE A 79 7.02 0.51 3.13
C ILE A 79 7.49 -0.78 2.48
N GLN A 80 8.57 -1.33 3.00
CA GLN A 80 9.11 -2.59 2.49
C GLN A 80 8.57 -3.75 3.33
N VAL A 81 8.11 -4.80 2.64
CA VAL A 81 7.64 -6.03 3.27
C VAL A 81 8.34 -7.20 2.59
N LYS A 82 8.27 -8.37 3.21
CA LYS A 82 8.90 -9.56 2.64
C LYS A 82 8.12 -10.14 1.48
N ASP A 83 6.79 -10.02 1.53
CA ASP A 83 5.91 -10.60 0.52
C ASP A 83 4.72 -9.67 0.35
N THR A 84 4.66 -9.01 -0.80
CA THR A 84 3.58 -8.05 -1.06
C THR A 84 2.23 -8.72 -1.22
N ARG A 85 2.18 -9.98 -1.66
CA ARG A 85 0.92 -10.70 -1.76
C ARG A 85 0.35 -10.99 -0.38
N TYR A 86 1.21 -11.37 0.54
CA TYR A 86 0.82 -11.58 1.93
C TYR A 86 0.37 -10.26 2.56
N ALA A 87 1.14 -9.21 2.32
CA ALA A 87 0.80 -7.88 2.81
C ALA A 87 -0.53 -7.42 2.24
N MET A 88 -0.78 -7.70 0.97
CA MET A 88 -2.05 -7.33 0.33
C MET A 88 -3.22 -8.00 1.04
N ALA A 89 -3.08 -9.29 1.38
CA ALA A 89 -4.15 -10.01 2.08
C ALA A 89 -4.42 -9.36 3.45
N PHE A 90 -3.39 -9.04 4.20
CA PHE A 90 -3.56 -8.41 5.50
C PHE A 90 -4.13 -7.00 5.39
N ILE A 91 -3.60 -6.21 4.49
CA ILE A 91 -4.05 -4.83 4.32
C ILE A 91 -5.48 -4.79 3.83
N SER A 92 -5.83 -5.67 2.89
CA SER A 92 -7.19 -5.74 2.38
C SER A 92 -8.16 -6.19 3.46
N ALA A 93 -7.77 -7.17 4.27
CA ALA A 93 -8.60 -7.62 5.37
C ALA A 93 -8.82 -6.50 6.37
N ALA A 94 -7.78 -5.74 6.69
CA ALA A 94 -7.92 -4.60 7.60
C ALA A 94 -8.80 -3.52 7.00
N TRP A 95 -8.65 -3.27 5.71
CA TRP A 95 -9.41 -2.22 5.02
C TRP A 95 -10.89 -2.58 4.89
N PHE A 96 -11.18 -3.79 4.45
CA PHE A 96 -12.55 -4.21 4.18
C PHE A 96 -13.21 -4.95 5.34
N GLY A 97 -12.43 -5.54 6.21
CA GLY A 97 -12.95 -6.32 7.32
C GLY A 97 -13.44 -5.50 8.50
N HIS A 98 -12.86 -4.35 8.70
CA HIS A 98 -13.23 -3.50 9.83
C HIS A 98 -14.70 -3.13 9.87
N PRO A 99 -15.28 -2.68 8.77
CA PRO A 99 -16.71 -2.36 8.81
C PRO A 99 -17.58 -3.56 9.11
N ALA A 100 -17.16 -4.72 8.67
CA ALA A 100 -17.96 -5.94 8.84
C ALA A 100 -18.13 -6.31 10.31
N GLU A 101 -17.15 -6.06 11.12
CA GLU A 101 -17.21 -6.45 12.52
C GLU A 101 -18.27 -5.69 13.31
N LYS A 102 -18.70 -4.60 12.79
CA LYS A 102 -19.70 -3.78 13.45
C LYS A 102 -21.12 -4.23 13.15
N LEU A 103 -21.22 -5.04 12.21
CA LEU A 103 -22.51 -5.50 11.80
C LEU A 103 -23.00 -6.62 12.67
N LYS A 104 -22.35 -6.35 12.48
CA LYS A 104 -22.80 -7.13 12.57
C LYS A 104 -23.33 -7.48 12.50
N THR A 105 -23.04 -7.24 12.23
CA THR A 105 -23.49 -7.54 11.92
C THR A 105 -23.57 -7.72 11.90
#